data_bc2d738e124a0e77e0740894fb29f696
#
_entry.id   bc2d738e124a0e77e0740894fb29f696
#
_cell.length_a   1.000
_cell.length_b   1.000
_cell.length_c   1.000
_cell.angle_alpha   90.00
_cell.angle_beta   90.00
_cell.angle_gamma   90.00
#
_symmetry.space_group_name_H-M   'P 1'
#
loop_
_entity.id
_entity.type
_entity.pdbx_description
1 polymer ?
#
loop_
_entity_poly.entity_id
_entity_poly.type
_entity_poly.pdbx_seq_one_letter_code
_entity_poly.pdbx_strand_id
1 'polypeptide(L)'
;ALIIAGLAANNEIIGRTSLRKNLIQSQSAKLCCGYLFANANKGESTTNLIFSGQNLIAENGTVLCESELYSDGFIISDIDIECLQNQRKRMNSYFSATKTSFRIIETEKNIKKKKFITTKIYRDISPYPFIPSDKNLLDVRCNEIIMMLSHALAKRIKHTKTTCAVLGLSGGLDSTLALLITNEAFKLCSLDTEDIIAI
;
A
#
# COMPACT_ATOMS: atom_id res chain seq x y z
N ALA A 1 14.32 -9.66 -7.49
CA ALA A 1 13.09 -10.21 -8.09
C ALA A 1 11.92 -9.24 -7.88
N LEU A 2 11.00 -9.16 -8.86
CA LEU A 2 9.76 -8.38 -8.75
C LEU A 2 8.60 -9.24 -8.25
N ILE A 3 8.71 -10.55 -8.43
CA ILE A 3 7.78 -11.54 -7.90
C ILE A 3 8.56 -12.52 -7.05
N ILE A 4 8.03 -12.84 -5.90
CA ILE A 4 8.53 -13.85 -4.97
C ILE A 4 7.44 -14.90 -4.79
N ALA A 5 7.79 -16.15 -4.96
CA ALA A 5 6.90 -17.29 -4.67
C ALA A 5 7.45 -18.05 -3.47
N GLY A 6 6.64 -18.18 -2.44
CA GLY A 6 6.96 -18.91 -1.21
C GLY A 6 6.03 -20.09 -1.02
N LEU A 7 6.61 -21.28 -0.92
CA LEU A 7 5.91 -22.50 -0.52
C LEU A 7 6.16 -22.74 0.97
N ALA A 8 5.13 -23.13 1.70
CA ALA A 8 5.25 -23.37 3.12
C ALA A 8 4.37 -24.54 3.60
N ALA A 9 4.78 -25.15 4.69
CA ALA A 9 3.99 -26.11 5.44
C ALA A 9 3.82 -25.58 6.88
N ASN A 10 3.10 -24.45 6.99
CA ASN A 10 2.80 -23.84 8.28
C ASN A 10 1.53 -24.43 8.86
N ASN A 11 1.69 -25.13 9.99
CA ASN A 11 0.55 -25.69 10.73
C ASN A 11 -0.39 -24.58 11.23
N GLU A 12 -1.66 -24.92 11.38
CA GLU A 12 -2.67 -23.98 11.84
C GLU A 12 -2.76 -23.98 13.38
N ILE A 13 -2.81 -22.76 13.91
CA ILE A 13 -3.06 -22.46 15.33
C ILE A 13 -4.00 -21.26 15.34
N ILE A 14 -4.88 -21.18 16.33
CA ILE A 14 -5.82 -20.06 16.50
C ILE A 14 -5.06 -18.71 16.41
N GLY A 15 -5.51 -17.83 15.53
CA GLY A 15 -4.91 -16.52 15.28
C GLY A 15 -3.74 -16.50 14.29
N ARG A 16 -3.18 -17.64 13.89
CA ARG A 16 -2.04 -17.72 12.98
C ARG A 16 -2.37 -17.26 11.56
N THR A 17 -3.60 -17.44 11.12
CA THR A 17 -4.10 -16.97 9.81
C THR A 17 -3.89 -15.47 9.64
N SER A 18 -4.33 -14.69 10.61
CA SER A 18 -4.16 -13.22 10.58
C SER A 18 -2.70 -12.81 10.66
N LEU A 19 -1.90 -13.47 11.51
CA LEU A 19 -0.46 -13.21 11.61
C LEU A 19 0.23 -13.48 10.28
N ARG A 20 -0.05 -14.60 9.63
CA ARG A 20 0.51 -14.98 8.33
C ARG A 20 0.17 -13.94 7.26
N LYS A 21 -1.09 -13.51 7.20
CA LYS A 21 -1.54 -12.45 6.30
C LYS A 21 -0.74 -11.17 6.51
N ASN A 22 -0.60 -10.70 7.75
CA ASN A 22 0.16 -9.49 8.08
C ASN A 22 1.64 -9.63 7.71
N LEU A 23 2.25 -10.79 7.91
CA LEU A 23 3.63 -11.04 7.53
C LEU A 23 3.83 -10.98 6.01
N ILE A 24 2.95 -11.60 5.23
CA ILE A 24 3.00 -11.58 3.77
C ILE A 24 2.81 -10.15 3.24
N GLN A 25 1.83 -9.41 3.76
CA GLN A 25 1.63 -8.00 3.43
C GLN A 25 2.89 -7.17 3.74
N SER A 26 3.45 -7.30 4.94
CA SER A 26 4.65 -6.57 5.35
C SER A 26 5.86 -6.91 4.48
N GLN A 27 6.07 -8.19 4.14
CA GLN A 27 7.17 -8.59 3.26
C GLN A 27 6.99 -8.06 1.83
N SER A 28 5.76 -8.12 1.30
CA SER A 28 5.44 -7.57 -0.01
C SER A 28 5.71 -6.06 -0.07
N ALA A 29 5.32 -5.30 0.96
CA ALA A 29 5.58 -3.87 1.08
C ALA A 29 7.08 -3.56 1.20
N LYS A 30 7.77 -4.23 2.15
CA LYS A 30 9.20 -4.03 2.42
C LYS A 30 10.07 -4.28 1.19
N LEU A 31 9.75 -5.32 0.43
CA LEU A 31 10.48 -5.72 -0.76
C LEU A 31 9.95 -5.06 -2.04
N CYS A 32 8.87 -4.29 -1.95
CA CYS A 32 8.18 -3.67 -3.09
C CYS A 32 8.01 -4.69 -4.22
N CYS A 33 7.28 -5.78 -3.95
CA CYS A 33 7.16 -6.92 -4.86
C CYS A 33 5.75 -7.53 -4.83
N GLY A 34 5.44 -8.32 -5.86
CA GLY A 34 4.37 -9.30 -5.81
C GLY A 34 4.83 -10.50 -4.98
N TYR A 35 4.05 -10.90 -3.99
CA TYR A 35 4.35 -12.04 -3.14
C TYR A 35 3.23 -13.08 -3.26
N LEU A 36 3.59 -14.26 -3.77
CA LEU A 36 2.70 -15.40 -3.87
C LEU A 36 3.05 -16.36 -2.74
N PHE A 37 2.08 -16.68 -1.92
CA PHE A 37 2.25 -17.62 -0.82
C PHE A 37 1.28 -18.77 -0.97
N ALA A 38 1.80 -19.99 -0.91
CA ALA A 38 1.03 -21.22 -0.92
C ALA A 38 1.38 -22.08 0.29
N ASN A 39 0.37 -22.44 1.07
CA ASN A 39 0.52 -23.25 2.26
C ASN A 39 0.04 -24.70 2.01
N ALA A 40 0.60 -25.64 2.76
CA ALA A 40 0.10 -27.01 2.83
C ALA A 40 -1.39 -27.04 3.19
N ASN A 41 -2.13 -28.00 2.65
CA ASN A 41 -3.58 -28.11 2.80
C ASN A 41 -3.97 -29.30 3.72
N LYS A 42 -5.26 -29.43 3.94
CA LYS A 42 -5.92 -30.42 4.85
C LYS A 42 -5.49 -31.87 4.62
N GLY A 43 -4.99 -32.21 3.44
CA GLY A 43 -4.53 -33.56 3.10
C GLY A 43 -3.06 -33.87 3.44
N GLU A 44 -2.29 -32.88 3.94
CA GLU A 44 -0.83 -33.02 4.07
C GLU A 44 -0.38 -33.73 5.36
N SER A 45 -1.27 -33.91 6.34
CA SER A 45 -0.92 -34.57 7.60
C SER A 45 -2.05 -35.44 8.13
N THR A 46 -1.69 -36.58 8.71
CA THR A 46 -2.57 -37.49 9.43
C THR A 46 -2.26 -37.54 10.90
N THR A 47 -1.37 -36.67 11.40
CA THR A 47 -0.93 -36.62 12.80
C THR A 47 -1.51 -35.40 13.52
N ASN A 48 -0.81 -34.88 14.53
CA ASN A 48 -1.28 -33.79 15.40
C ASN A 48 -1.25 -32.40 14.72
N LEU A 49 -0.74 -32.29 13.48
CA LEU A 49 -0.66 -31.03 12.76
C LEU A 49 -1.85 -30.90 11.82
N ILE A 50 -2.40 -29.68 11.78
CA ILE A 50 -3.48 -29.30 10.85
C ILE A 50 -2.97 -28.20 9.94
N PHE A 51 -3.27 -28.30 8.66
CA PHE A 51 -2.93 -27.31 7.64
C PHE A 51 -4.20 -26.78 6.98
N SER A 52 -4.29 -25.48 6.82
CA SER A 52 -5.51 -24.81 6.33
C SER A 52 -5.52 -24.55 4.82
N GLY A 53 -4.38 -24.72 4.14
CA GLY A 53 -4.27 -24.39 2.72
C GLY A 53 -4.44 -22.91 2.42
N GLN A 54 -4.19 -22.00 3.39
CA GLN A 54 -4.28 -20.56 3.14
C GLN A 54 -3.29 -20.14 2.07
N ASN A 55 -3.80 -19.69 0.93
CA ASN A 55 -3.02 -19.11 -0.16
C ASN A 55 -3.25 -17.60 -0.21
N LEU A 56 -2.21 -16.84 -0.51
CA LEU A 56 -2.23 -15.38 -0.52
C LEU A 56 -1.46 -14.85 -1.74
N ILE A 57 -2.04 -13.87 -2.40
CA ILE A 57 -1.33 -13.05 -3.40
C ILE A 57 -1.36 -11.62 -2.89
N ALA A 58 -0.17 -11.05 -2.66
CA ALA A 58 -0.02 -9.68 -2.21
C ALA A 58 0.88 -8.89 -3.16
N GLU A 59 0.62 -7.60 -3.31
CA GLU A 59 1.40 -6.67 -4.09
C GLU A 59 1.65 -5.41 -3.27
N ASN A 60 2.93 -5.09 -3.03
CA ASN A 60 3.34 -3.87 -2.34
C ASN A 60 2.53 -3.56 -1.06
N GLY A 61 2.29 -4.58 -0.24
CA GLY A 61 1.58 -4.45 1.03
C GLY A 61 0.05 -4.59 0.94
N THR A 62 -0.50 -4.74 -0.25
CA THR A 62 -1.95 -4.96 -0.45
C THR A 62 -2.20 -6.43 -0.77
N VAL A 63 -3.12 -7.08 -0.06
CA VAL A 63 -3.60 -8.42 -0.43
C VAL A 63 -4.55 -8.27 -1.61
N LEU A 64 -4.21 -8.89 -2.72
CA LEU A 64 -5.02 -8.89 -3.94
C LEU A 64 -6.03 -10.04 -3.94
N CYS A 65 -5.63 -11.19 -3.41
CA CYS A 65 -6.46 -12.37 -3.36
C CYS A 65 -6.05 -13.27 -2.19
N GLU A 66 -7.04 -13.91 -1.56
CA GLU A 66 -6.86 -14.87 -0.47
C GLU A 66 -7.82 -16.04 -0.66
N SER A 67 -7.36 -17.27 -0.42
CA SER A 67 -8.22 -18.44 -0.44
C SER A 67 -9.04 -18.55 0.84
N GLU A 68 -10.19 -19.18 0.74
CA GLU A 68 -10.87 -19.67 1.94
C GLU A 68 -10.02 -20.78 2.60
N LEU A 69 -10.09 -20.84 3.93
CA LEU A 69 -9.39 -21.88 4.68
C LEU A 69 -10.02 -23.24 4.41
N TYR A 70 -9.19 -24.27 4.33
CA TYR A 70 -9.59 -25.67 4.09
C TYR A 70 -10.31 -25.87 2.74
N SER A 71 -10.26 -24.89 1.84
CA SER A 71 -10.79 -25.02 0.48
C SER A 71 -9.80 -25.75 -0.43
N ASP A 72 -10.35 -26.40 -1.44
CA ASP A 72 -9.56 -26.96 -2.55
C ASP A 72 -9.54 -25.97 -3.72
N GLY A 73 -8.46 -25.99 -4.52
CA GLY A 73 -8.34 -25.18 -5.71
C GLY A 73 -7.17 -24.20 -5.68
N PHE A 74 -7.29 -23.15 -6.47
CA PHE A 74 -6.24 -22.13 -6.64
C PHE A 74 -6.86 -20.72 -6.68
N ILE A 75 -6.03 -19.74 -6.40
CA ILE A 75 -6.40 -18.33 -6.53
C ILE A 75 -5.62 -17.68 -7.68
N ILE A 76 -6.23 -16.70 -8.32
CA ILE A 76 -5.65 -15.96 -9.43
C ILE A 76 -5.79 -14.46 -9.19
N SER A 77 -4.73 -13.70 -9.48
CA SER A 77 -4.76 -12.25 -9.55
C SER A 77 -3.72 -11.73 -10.54
N ASP A 78 -3.87 -10.49 -10.96
CA ASP A 78 -2.91 -9.80 -11.80
C ASP A 78 -1.97 -8.94 -10.92
N ILE A 79 -0.67 -8.99 -11.20
CA ILE A 79 0.35 -8.18 -10.53
C ILE A 79 0.85 -7.10 -11.50
N ASP A 80 0.83 -5.84 -11.07
CA ASP A 80 1.32 -4.71 -11.84
C ASP A 80 2.84 -4.55 -11.71
N ILE A 81 3.55 -5.21 -12.61
CA ILE A 81 5.02 -5.20 -12.65
C ILE A 81 5.58 -3.80 -12.92
N GLU A 82 4.92 -3.00 -13.76
CA GLU A 82 5.39 -1.65 -14.09
C GLU A 82 5.24 -0.71 -12.89
N CYS A 83 4.13 -0.80 -12.17
CA CYS A 83 3.92 -0.06 -10.93
C CYS A 83 5.01 -0.38 -9.91
N LEU A 84 5.28 -1.67 -9.66
CA LEU A 84 6.34 -2.12 -8.75
C LEU A 84 7.73 -1.59 -9.16
N GLN A 85 8.06 -1.63 -10.44
CA GLN A 85 9.32 -1.09 -10.95
C GLN A 85 9.43 0.43 -10.73
N ASN A 86 8.35 1.16 -11.00
CA ASN A 86 8.31 2.62 -10.83
C ASN A 86 8.43 3.01 -9.34
N GLN A 87 7.78 2.26 -8.46
CA GLN A 87 7.90 2.50 -7.02
C GLN A 87 9.33 2.26 -6.53
N ARG A 88 10.00 1.17 -6.95
CA ARG A 88 11.40 0.91 -6.60
C ARG A 88 12.34 2.01 -7.09
N LYS A 89 12.11 2.57 -8.29
CA LYS A 89 12.90 3.69 -8.82
C LYS A 89 12.76 4.97 -7.99
N ARG A 90 11.60 5.17 -7.35
CA ARG A 90 11.33 6.33 -6.47
C ARG A 90 11.88 6.16 -5.05
N MET A 91 12.19 4.94 -4.65
CA MET A 91 12.72 4.63 -3.31
C MET A 91 14.24 4.80 -3.29
N ASN A 92 14.75 5.93 -2.81
CA ASN A 92 16.19 6.18 -2.69
C ASN A 92 16.91 5.20 -1.75
N SER A 93 16.17 4.54 -0.86
CA SER A 93 16.69 3.54 0.08
C SER A 93 16.63 2.10 -0.46
N TYR A 94 16.13 1.89 -1.66
CA TYR A 94 16.05 0.56 -2.25
C TYR A 94 17.38 0.17 -2.87
N PHE A 95 18.16 -0.66 -2.16
CA PHE A 95 19.43 -1.14 -2.65
C PHE A 95 19.27 -2.34 -3.57
N SER A 96 19.91 -2.28 -4.73
CA SER A 96 20.10 -3.46 -5.57
C SER A 96 21.19 -4.34 -4.95
N ALA A 97 20.82 -5.55 -4.55
CA ALA A 97 21.81 -6.52 -4.06
C ALA A 97 22.87 -6.81 -5.13
N THR A 98 24.12 -6.91 -4.72
CA THR A 98 25.21 -7.34 -5.60
C THR A 98 24.92 -8.74 -6.16
N LYS A 99 25.03 -8.92 -7.46
CA LYS A 99 24.64 -10.13 -8.20
C LYS A 99 25.51 -11.36 -7.96
N THR A 100 26.46 -11.33 -7.06
CA THR A 100 27.58 -12.29 -6.97
C THR A 100 27.22 -13.67 -6.42
N SER A 101 26.01 -13.90 -5.93
CA SER A 101 25.65 -15.18 -5.26
C SER A 101 24.38 -15.86 -5.78
N PHE A 102 23.77 -15.37 -6.85
CA PHE A 102 22.51 -15.94 -7.34
C PHE A 102 22.73 -16.72 -8.65
N ARG A 103 22.19 -17.94 -8.72
CA ARG A 103 22.07 -18.66 -9.98
C ARG A 103 20.89 -18.07 -10.76
N ILE A 104 21.18 -17.51 -11.93
CA ILE A 104 20.15 -17.03 -12.85
C ILE A 104 19.81 -18.18 -13.79
N ILE A 105 18.54 -18.56 -13.86
CA ILE A 105 18.02 -19.52 -14.82
C ILE A 105 17.23 -18.71 -15.85
N GLU A 106 17.76 -18.66 -17.06
CA GLU A 106 17.05 -18.06 -18.19
C GLU A 106 16.13 -19.12 -18.80
N THR A 107 14.84 -18.85 -18.82
CA THR A 107 13.87 -19.66 -19.56
C THR A 107 13.78 -19.15 -20.98
N GLU A 108 13.66 -20.08 -21.97
CA GLU A 108 13.52 -19.71 -23.37
C GLU A 108 12.36 -18.73 -23.57
N LYS A 109 12.69 -17.53 -24.03
CA LYS A 109 11.73 -16.48 -24.36
C LYS A 109 10.99 -16.79 -25.68
N ASN A 110 10.23 -17.86 -25.73
CA ASN A 110 9.23 -18.03 -26.78
C ASN A 110 7.94 -17.23 -26.49
N ILE A 111 8.06 -16.10 -25.81
CA ILE A 111 6.98 -15.11 -25.79
C ILE A 111 7.07 -14.38 -27.14
N LYS A 112 6.53 -15.00 -28.21
CA LYS A 112 6.13 -14.23 -29.39
C LYS A 112 5.39 -13.00 -28.85
N LYS A 113 5.82 -11.79 -29.25
CA LYS A 113 5.12 -10.53 -28.94
C LYS A 113 3.64 -10.74 -29.32
N LYS A 114 2.85 -11.27 -28.41
CA LYS A 114 1.40 -11.37 -28.62
C LYS A 114 0.92 -9.93 -28.69
N LYS A 115 0.25 -9.58 -29.81
CA LYS A 115 -0.58 -8.38 -29.87
C LYS A 115 -1.38 -8.31 -28.58
N PHE A 116 -1.54 -7.11 -28.01
CA PHE A 116 -2.39 -6.89 -26.85
C PHE A 116 -3.73 -7.58 -27.10
N ILE A 117 -3.92 -8.69 -26.43
CA ILE A 117 -5.20 -9.37 -26.41
C ILE A 117 -5.90 -8.79 -25.19
N THR A 118 -7.11 -8.29 -25.38
CA THR A 118 -7.96 -7.88 -24.27
C THR A 118 -8.21 -9.12 -23.41
N THR A 119 -7.48 -9.25 -22.32
CA THR A 119 -7.61 -10.35 -21.37
C THR A 119 -8.52 -9.93 -20.23
N LYS A 120 -9.26 -10.88 -19.67
CA LYS A 120 -9.99 -10.65 -18.44
C LYS A 120 -8.98 -10.26 -17.35
N ILE A 121 -9.24 -9.15 -16.66
CA ILE A 121 -8.44 -8.71 -15.52
C ILE A 121 -8.99 -9.38 -14.26
N TYR A 122 -8.11 -10.02 -13.48
CA TYR A 122 -8.43 -10.70 -12.22
C TYR A 122 -7.99 -9.88 -11.00
N ARG A 123 -8.13 -8.56 -11.09
CA ARG A 123 -7.92 -7.67 -9.95
C ARG A 123 -8.97 -6.57 -9.96
N ASP A 124 -9.41 -6.17 -8.78
CA ASP A 124 -10.27 -5.01 -8.62
C ASP A 124 -9.47 -3.73 -8.80
N ILE A 125 -9.93 -2.86 -9.68
CA ILE A 125 -9.35 -1.54 -9.91
C ILE A 125 -10.35 -0.53 -9.39
N SER A 126 -9.97 0.16 -8.31
CA SER A 126 -10.80 1.22 -7.76
C SER A 126 -10.88 2.40 -8.74
N PRO A 127 -12.07 2.89 -9.11
CA PRO A 127 -12.24 4.11 -9.90
C PRO A 127 -11.77 5.35 -9.12
N TYR A 128 -11.65 5.24 -7.79
CA TYR A 128 -11.22 6.31 -6.90
C TYR A 128 -9.98 5.88 -6.09
N PRO A 129 -8.78 5.83 -6.70
CA PRO A 129 -7.58 5.23 -6.08
C PRO A 129 -7.11 5.98 -4.83
N PHE A 130 -7.52 7.25 -4.66
CA PHE A 130 -7.12 8.09 -3.51
C PHE A 130 -8.17 8.14 -2.40
N ILE A 131 -9.38 7.63 -2.65
CA ILE A 131 -10.50 7.69 -1.72
C ILE A 131 -10.76 6.29 -1.17
N PRO A 132 -10.61 6.05 0.14
CA PRO A 132 -11.00 4.80 0.74
C PRO A 132 -12.51 4.55 0.59
N SER A 133 -12.88 3.33 0.28
CA SER A 133 -14.29 2.91 0.24
C SER A 133 -14.89 2.75 1.64
N ASP A 134 -14.08 2.49 2.65
CA ASP A 134 -14.49 2.44 4.05
C ASP A 134 -14.58 3.86 4.62
N LYS A 135 -15.76 4.24 5.11
CA LYS A 135 -16.02 5.56 5.70
C LYS A 135 -15.15 5.85 6.93
N ASN A 136 -14.93 4.86 7.80
CA ASN A 136 -14.09 5.06 8.98
C ASN A 136 -12.63 5.35 8.57
N LEU A 137 -12.14 4.65 7.57
CA LEU A 137 -10.79 4.88 7.03
C LEU A 137 -10.71 6.23 6.29
N LEU A 138 -11.80 6.67 5.65
CA LEU A 138 -11.87 7.98 5.02
C LEU A 138 -11.73 9.10 6.04
N ASP A 139 -12.48 9.05 7.15
CA ASP A 139 -12.42 10.05 8.21
C ASP A 139 -11.03 10.12 8.86
N VAL A 140 -10.42 8.97 9.13
CA VAL A 140 -9.04 8.89 9.64
C VAL A 140 -8.07 9.57 8.67
N ARG A 141 -8.15 9.26 7.37
CA ARG A 141 -7.26 9.85 6.36
C ARG A 141 -7.48 11.34 6.16
N CYS A 142 -8.72 11.81 6.18
CA CYS A 142 -9.00 13.25 6.10
C CYS A 142 -8.38 14.00 7.27
N ASN A 143 -8.53 13.47 8.48
CA ASN A 143 -7.90 14.06 9.66
C ASN A 143 -6.36 14.03 9.59
N GLU A 144 -5.77 12.92 9.15
CA GLU A 144 -4.32 12.83 8.94
C GLU A 144 -3.81 13.88 7.94
N ILE A 145 -4.52 14.10 6.83
CA ILE A 145 -4.15 15.10 5.82
C ILE A 145 -4.18 16.50 6.42
N ILE A 146 -5.26 16.87 7.12
CA ILE A 146 -5.39 18.19 7.76
C ILE A 146 -4.27 18.38 8.79
N MET A 147 -4.04 17.41 9.67
CA MET A 147 -2.97 17.48 10.68
C MET A 147 -1.60 17.62 10.02
N MET A 148 -1.28 16.81 9.04
CA MET A 148 0.02 16.82 8.36
C MET A 148 0.29 18.18 7.70
N LEU A 149 -0.69 18.71 6.97
CA LEU A 149 -0.55 19.99 6.28
C LEU A 149 -0.49 21.16 7.26
N SER A 150 -1.29 21.15 8.32
CA SER A 150 -1.28 22.18 9.37
C SER A 150 0.05 22.21 10.12
N HIS A 151 0.61 21.06 10.49
CA HIS A 151 1.93 20.99 11.11
C HIS A 151 3.06 21.41 10.16
N ALA A 152 2.98 21.08 8.87
CA ALA A 152 3.94 21.52 7.88
C ALA A 152 3.93 23.04 7.72
N LEU A 153 2.74 23.66 7.67
CA LEU A 153 2.58 25.12 7.61
C LEU A 153 3.03 25.79 8.90
N ALA A 154 2.64 25.26 10.06
CA ALA A 154 3.07 25.79 11.37
C ALA A 154 4.59 25.82 11.51
N LYS A 155 5.28 24.78 11.02
CA LYS A 155 6.75 24.77 10.97
C LYS A 155 7.32 25.90 10.12
N ARG A 156 6.70 26.21 8.98
CA ARG A 156 7.10 27.33 8.10
C ARG A 156 6.87 28.68 8.78
N ILE A 157 5.69 28.89 9.36
CA ILE A 157 5.34 30.11 10.11
C ILE A 157 6.36 30.37 11.23
N LYS A 158 6.66 29.35 12.05
CA LYS A 158 7.67 29.47 13.12
C LYS A 158 9.07 29.77 12.60
N HIS A 159 9.45 29.16 11.47
CA HIS A 159 10.77 29.36 10.86
C HIS A 159 10.92 30.78 10.31
N THR A 160 9.90 31.30 9.63
CA THR A 160 9.89 32.63 9.03
C THR A 160 9.56 33.74 10.03
N LYS A 161 9.12 33.37 11.25
CA LYS A 161 8.63 34.30 12.28
C LYS A 161 7.47 35.18 11.78
N THR A 162 6.66 34.65 10.89
CA THR A 162 5.50 35.32 10.34
C THR A 162 4.39 35.38 11.38
N THR A 163 3.70 36.51 11.46
CA THR A 163 2.59 36.75 12.41
C THR A 163 1.25 36.89 11.74
N CYS A 164 1.20 37.07 10.40
CA CYS A 164 -0.05 37.15 9.66
C CYS A 164 0.00 36.29 8.41
N ALA A 165 -1.17 35.91 7.90
CA ALA A 165 -1.33 35.21 6.63
C ALA A 165 -2.38 35.90 5.77
N VAL A 166 -2.13 35.96 4.45
CA VAL A 166 -3.09 36.49 3.47
C VAL A 166 -3.42 35.39 2.48
N LEU A 167 -4.72 35.14 2.30
CA LEU A 167 -5.24 34.09 1.43
C LEU A 167 -6.28 34.66 0.44
N GLY A 168 -6.10 34.34 -0.84
CA GLY A 168 -7.14 34.59 -1.84
C GLY A 168 -8.24 33.51 -1.77
N LEU A 169 -9.46 33.90 -1.45
CA LEU A 169 -10.62 33.00 -1.39
C LEU A 169 -11.46 33.14 -2.64
N SER A 170 -11.29 32.20 -3.58
CA SER A 170 -12.10 32.13 -4.79
C SER A 170 -13.50 31.54 -4.60
N GLY A 171 -13.82 31.08 -3.39
CA GLY A 171 -15.04 30.29 -3.10
C GLY A 171 -14.95 28.81 -3.52
N GLY A 172 -13.82 28.36 -4.06
CA GLY A 172 -13.56 26.97 -4.41
C GLY A 172 -13.12 26.11 -3.22
N LEU A 173 -13.18 24.78 -3.38
CA LEU A 173 -12.78 23.82 -2.34
C LEU A 173 -11.32 23.98 -1.93
N ASP A 174 -10.42 24.23 -2.88
CA ASP A 174 -8.97 24.32 -2.61
C ASP A 174 -8.64 25.51 -1.71
N SER A 175 -9.20 26.69 -2.02
CA SER A 175 -9.01 27.90 -1.20
C SER A 175 -9.64 27.78 0.20
N THR A 176 -10.80 27.12 0.28
CA THR A 176 -11.46 26.83 1.56
C THR A 176 -10.61 25.88 2.41
N LEU A 177 -10.08 24.80 1.80
CA LEU A 177 -9.19 23.87 2.50
C LEU A 177 -7.90 24.59 2.97
N ALA A 178 -7.33 25.45 2.13
CA ALA A 178 -6.16 26.23 2.51
C ALA A 178 -6.44 27.15 3.72
N LEU A 179 -7.62 27.76 3.80
CA LEU A 179 -8.02 28.56 4.95
C LEU A 179 -8.14 27.71 6.22
N LEU A 180 -8.77 26.54 6.14
CA LEU A 180 -8.90 25.62 7.29
C LEU A 180 -7.53 25.17 7.79
N ILE A 181 -6.62 24.79 6.90
CA ILE A 181 -5.25 24.40 7.24
C ILE A 181 -4.49 25.57 7.89
N THR A 182 -4.66 26.79 7.37
CA THR A 182 -4.01 27.99 7.91
C THR A 182 -4.52 28.29 9.31
N ASN A 183 -5.83 28.20 9.55
CA ASN A 183 -6.43 28.38 10.85
C ASN A 183 -5.88 27.39 11.88
N GLU A 184 -5.80 26.11 11.55
CA GLU A 184 -5.21 25.10 12.43
C GLU A 184 -3.71 25.33 12.66
N ALA A 185 -2.97 25.75 11.64
CA ALA A 185 -1.56 26.07 11.78
C ALA A 185 -1.31 27.27 12.70
N PHE A 186 -2.16 28.30 12.65
CA PHE A 186 -2.10 29.45 13.56
C PHE A 186 -2.35 29.04 15.00
N LYS A 187 -3.35 28.22 15.27
CA LYS A 187 -3.59 27.63 16.60
C LYS A 187 -2.36 26.86 17.11
N LEU A 188 -1.72 26.05 16.27
CA LEU A 188 -0.50 25.31 16.61
C LEU A 188 0.71 26.22 16.89
N CYS A 189 0.68 27.45 16.39
CA CYS A 189 1.70 28.46 16.64
C CYS A 189 1.35 29.38 17.81
N SER A 190 0.17 29.24 18.43
CA SER A 190 -0.37 30.17 19.45
C SER A 190 -0.47 31.60 18.90
N LEU A 191 -0.80 31.75 17.62
CA LEU A 191 -1.07 33.00 16.94
C LEU A 191 -2.58 33.26 16.90
N ASP A 192 -2.95 34.56 16.83
CA ASP A 192 -4.34 34.94 16.70
C ASP A 192 -4.86 34.60 15.30
N THR A 193 -6.03 34.00 15.22
CA THR A 193 -6.69 33.69 13.94
C THR A 193 -7.28 34.93 13.27
N GLU A 194 -7.39 36.07 13.98
CA GLU A 194 -7.77 37.36 13.40
C GLU A 194 -6.68 37.93 12.47
N ASP A 195 -5.45 37.49 12.63
CA ASP A 195 -4.34 37.85 11.75
C ASP A 195 -4.36 37.07 10.40
N ILE A 196 -5.38 36.25 10.16
CA ILE A 196 -5.61 35.59 8.86
C ILE A 196 -6.54 36.47 8.03
N ILE A 197 -5.98 37.09 6.97
CA ILE A 197 -6.71 37.99 6.09
C ILE A 197 -7.17 37.18 4.85
N ALA A 198 -8.47 37.06 4.67
CA ALA A 198 -9.09 36.45 3.50
C ALA A 198 -9.51 37.55 2.49
N ILE A 199 -9.10 37.39 1.21
CA ILE A 199 -9.37 38.36 0.14
C ILE A 199 -10.13 37.66 -0.99
#